data_4acc75ddd80f0a80efd3957fa85a9092
#
_entry.id   4acc75ddd80f0a80efd3957fa85a9092
#
_cell.length_a   1.000
_cell.length_b   1.000
_cell.length_c   1.000
_cell.angle_alpha   90.00
_cell.angle_beta   90.00
_cell.angle_gamma   90.00
#
_symmetry.space_group_name_H-M   'P 1'
#
loop_
_entity.id
_entity.type
_entity.pdbx_description
1 polymer ?
#
loop_
_entity_poly.entity_id
_entity_poly.type
_entity_poly.pdbx_seq_one_letter_code
_entity_poly.pdbx_strand_id
1 'polypeptide(L)'
;VSVSTSKDKLDKKEKISKFIKLVQPRYSQSYIKKITDSIMKNSAVFKVDPYVIASTAYVESEFKMTSRPCIGMMQLVRPSIRYYDPKRVYNPYTVDGNIAIGTKELSRHLKRYSRGKLPNRTVYRNMYRSYNGSYMKNRYSVKTLLVQTRLERLSINAIKSKLKKGPIWR
;
A
#
# COMPACT_ATOMS: atom_id res chain seq x y z
N VAL A 1 18.07 8.38 9.30
CA VAL A 1 17.36 8.09 8.02
C VAL A 1 18.38 7.45 7.11
N SER A 2 18.42 6.11 7.00
CA SER A 2 19.32 5.40 6.10
C SER A 2 18.92 5.72 4.65
N VAL A 3 19.88 6.22 3.87
CA VAL A 3 19.69 6.42 2.42
C VAL A 3 19.56 5.04 1.79
N SER A 4 18.36 4.72 1.30
CA SER A 4 18.10 3.46 0.57
C SER A 4 18.98 3.44 -0.68
N THR A 5 19.84 2.44 -0.80
CA THR A 5 20.72 2.27 -1.96
C THR A 5 19.90 1.97 -3.21
N SER A 6 20.48 2.16 -4.40
CA SER A 6 19.82 1.81 -5.68
C SER A 6 19.47 0.32 -5.74
N LYS A 7 20.29 -0.54 -5.15
CA LYS A 7 20.07 -1.99 -5.01
C LYS A 7 18.82 -2.28 -4.17
N ASP A 8 18.67 -1.64 -3.00
CA ASP A 8 17.49 -1.81 -2.14
C ASP A 8 16.18 -1.43 -2.84
N LYS A 9 16.22 -0.36 -3.65
CA LYS A 9 15.05 0.06 -4.44
C LYS A 9 14.70 -0.96 -5.51
N LEU A 10 15.69 -1.53 -6.18
CA LEU A 10 15.50 -2.55 -7.20
C LEU A 10 14.91 -3.82 -6.59
N ASP A 11 15.45 -4.27 -5.46
CA ASP A 11 14.99 -5.45 -4.74
C ASP A 11 13.52 -5.27 -4.26
N LYS A 12 13.17 -4.09 -3.73
CA LYS A 12 11.79 -3.79 -3.34
C LYS A 12 10.85 -3.78 -4.54
N LYS A 13 11.25 -3.18 -5.65
CA LYS A 13 10.47 -3.13 -6.89
C LYS A 13 10.19 -4.53 -7.42
N GLU A 14 11.20 -5.37 -7.53
CA GLU A 14 11.07 -6.75 -7.99
C GLU A 14 10.15 -7.57 -7.10
N LYS A 15 10.31 -7.44 -5.79
CA LYS A 15 9.51 -8.16 -4.80
C LYS A 15 8.03 -7.75 -4.84
N ILE A 16 7.74 -6.46 -4.99
CA ILE A 16 6.37 -5.97 -5.16
C ILE A 16 5.76 -6.49 -6.46
N SER A 17 6.50 -6.46 -7.57
CA SER A 17 6.05 -6.99 -8.86
C SER A 17 5.68 -8.47 -8.77
N LYS A 18 6.56 -9.29 -8.18
CA LYS A 18 6.30 -10.72 -7.92
C LYS A 18 5.10 -10.95 -7.00
N PHE A 19 4.94 -10.12 -5.98
CA PHE A 19 3.79 -10.20 -5.08
C PHE A 19 2.47 -9.88 -5.80
N ILE A 20 2.43 -8.83 -6.62
CA ILE A 20 1.25 -8.51 -7.43
C ILE A 20 0.92 -9.68 -8.37
N LYS A 21 1.92 -10.28 -9.04
CA LYS A 21 1.71 -11.45 -9.91
C LYS A 21 1.15 -12.65 -9.16
N LEU A 22 1.58 -12.87 -7.93
CA LEU A 22 1.04 -13.95 -7.08
C LEU A 22 -0.41 -13.73 -6.72
N VAL A 23 -0.80 -12.49 -6.42
CA VAL A 23 -2.17 -12.12 -6.03
C VAL A 23 -3.09 -12.08 -7.25
N GLN A 24 -2.59 -11.57 -8.37
CA GLN A 24 -3.33 -11.37 -9.62
C GLN A 24 -2.62 -12.09 -10.79
N PRO A 25 -2.73 -13.42 -10.85
CA PRO A 25 -2.00 -14.21 -11.85
C PRO A 25 -2.44 -13.93 -13.31
N ARG A 26 -3.67 -13.37 -13.49
CA ARG A 26 -4.20 -13.02 -14.81
C ARG A 26 -3.74 -11.64 -15.31
N TYR A 27 -3.11 -10.80 -14.47
CA TYR A 27 -2.61 -9.50 -14.92
C TYR A 27 -1.44 -9.67 -15.89
N SER A 28 -1.47 -8.89 -16.98
CA SER A 28 -0.34 -8.81 -17.93
C SER A 28 0.90 -8.22 -17.25
N GLN A 29 2.07 -8.57 -17.75
CA GLN A 29 3.33 -8.05 -17.22
C GLN A 29 3.40 -6.51 -17.31
N SER A 30 2.87 -5.94 -18.40
CA SER A 30 2.79 -4.48 -18.57
C SER A 30 1.91 -3.81 -17.53
N TYR A 31 0.78 -4.42 -17.17
CA TYR A 31 -0.10 -3.88 -16.12
C TYR A 31 0.51 -3.99 -14.73
N ILE A 32 1.16 -5.12 -14.42
CA ILE A 32 1.92 -5.29 -13.17
C ILE A 32 3.02 -4.24 -13.07
N LYS A 33 3.78 -4.04 -14.16
CA LYS A 33 4.81 -3.01 -14.23
C LYS A 33 4.23 -1.62 -13.97
N LYS A 34 3.09 -1.27 -14.57
CA LYS A 34 2.39 0.00 -14.34
C LYS A 34 2.05 0.22 -12.87
N ILE A 35 1.50 -0.79 -12.19
CA ILE A 35 1.18 -0.72 -10.74
C ILE A 35 2.45 -0.55 -9.92
N THR A 36 3.46 -1.38 -10.19
CA THR A 36 4.73 -1.36 -9.45
C THR A 36 5.45 -0.02 -9.60
N ASP A 37 5.56 0.49 -10.83
CA ASP A 37 6.21 1.78 -11.10
C ASP A 37 5.46 2.94 -10.41
N SER A 38 4.13 2.90 -10.39
CA SER A 38 3.32 3.88 -9.67
C SER A 38 3.56 3.82 -8.15
N ILE A 39 3.64 2.63 -7.56
CA ILE A 39 3.97 2.46 -6.14
C ILE A 39 5.35 3.04 -5.85
N MET A 40 6.38 2.71 -6.64
CA MET A 40 7.74 3.21 -6.43
C MET A 40 7.85 4.72 -6.60
N LYS A 41 7.21 5.29 -7.64
CA LYS A 41 7.16 6.72 -7.89
C LYS A 41 6.51 7.46 -6.71
N ASN A 42 5.33 7.06 -6.30
CA ASN A 42 4.58 7.72 -5.25
C ASN A 42 5.22 7.52 -3.85
N SER A 43 5.88 6.39 -3.63
CA SER A 43 6.74 6.16 -2.46
C SER A 43 7.84 7.23 -2.35
N ALA A 44 8.53 7.54 -3.44
CA ALA A 44 9.58 8.55 -3.46
C ALA A 44 9.02 9.96 -3.26
N VAL A 45 7.90 10.30 -3.92
CA VAL A 45 7.27 11.63 -3.85
C VAL A 45 6.75 11.92 -2.43
N PHE A 46 6.01 10.99 -1.84
CA PHE A 46 5.33 11.21 -0.56
C PHE A 46 6.09 10.72 0.66
N LYS A 47 7.29 10.15 0.46
CA LYS A 47 8.16 9.61 1.53
C LYS A 47 7.46 8.53 2.37
N VAL A 48 6.79 7.60 1.70
CA VAL A 48 6.15 6.42 2.31
C VAL A 48 6.85 5.17 1.80
N ASP A 49 7.17 4.22 2.68
CA ASP A 49 7.81 2.97 2.27
C ASP A 49 6.93 2.23 1.24
N PRO A 50 7.47 1.75 0.11
CA PRO A 50 6.68 1.10 -0.94
C PRO A 50 5.96 -0.17 -0.46
N TYR A 51 6.46 -0.86 0.56
CA TYR A 51 5.75 -1.99 1.17
C TYR A 51 4.49 -1.57 1.93
N VAL A 52 4.48 -0.36 2.52
CA VAL A 52 3.28 0.24 3.13
C VAL A 52 2.20 0.45 2.08
N ILE A 53 2.57 1.01 0.92
CA ILE A 53 1.64 1.27 -0.17
C ILE A 53 1.11 -0.05 -0.75
N ALA A 54 2.00 -0.99 -1.04
CA ALA A 54 1.65 -2.30 -1.60
C ALA A 54 0.75 -3.11 -0.65
N SER A 55 1.03 -3.12 0.65
CA SER A 55 0.20 -3.83 1.64
C SER A 55 -1.17 -3.19 1.80
N THR A 56 -1.27 -1.88 1.73
CA THR A 56 -2.56 -1.17 1.73
C THR A 56 -3.38 -1.53 0.49
N ALA A 57 -2.83 -1.36 -0.71
CA ALA A 57 -3.53 -1.69 -1.96
C ALA A 57 -3.98 -3.16 -2.02
N TYR A 58 -3.17 -4.07 -1.46
CA TYR A 58 -3.54 -5.48 -1.36
C TYR A 58 -4.71 -5.71 -0.40
N VAL A 59 -4.67 -5.14 0.79
CA VAL A 59 -5.71 -5.35 1.81
C VAL A 59 -7.02 -4.68 1.44
N GLU A 60 -6.95 -3.54 0.75
CA GLU A 60 -8.12 -2.79 0.28
C GLU A 60 -8.85 -3.48 -0.89
N SER A 61 -8.11 -3.97 -1.87
CA SER A 61 -8.73 -4.42 -3.13
C SER A 61 -8.05 -5.61 -3.79
N GLU A 62 -6.98 -6.17 -3.20
CA GLU A 62 -6.11 -7.13 -3.88
C GLU A 62 -5.56 -6.60 -5.21
N PHE A 63 -5.20 -5.31 -5.25
CA PHE A 63 -4.76 -4.58 -6.45
C PHE A 63 -5.82 -4.45 -7.55
N LYS A 64 -7.11 -4.57 -7.26
CA LYS A 64 -8.18 -4.41 -8.24
C LYS A 64 -8.60 -2.95 -8.35
N MET A 65 -8.78 -2.46 -9.59
CA MET A 65 -9.39 -1.16 -9.83
C MET A 65 -10.91 -1.30 -9.77
N THR A 66 -11.49 -0.88 -8.66
CA THR A 66 -12.95 -0.85 -8.44
C THR A 66 -13.48 0.56 -8.61
N SER A 67 -14.79 0.71 -8.83
CA SER A 67 -15.44 2.02 -8.98
C SER A 67 -16.53 2.28 -7.96
N ARG A 68 -17.00 1.25 -7.25
CA ARG A 68 -18.07 1.33 -6.25
C ARG A 68 -17.90 0.20 -5.21
N PRO A 69 -18.23 0.44 -3.92
CA PRO A 69 -18.61 1.73 -3.32
C PRO A 69 -17.42 2.70 -3.16
N CYS A 70 -16.16 2.17 -3.13
CA CYS A 70 -14.93 2.92 -3.04
C CYS A 70 -14.15 2.85 -4.36
N ILE A 71 -13.26 3.82 -4.60
CA ILE A 71 -12.60 4.01 -5.89
C ILE A 71 -11.19 3.43 -5.86
N GLY A 72 -10.92 2.53 -6.80
CA GLY A 72 -9.59 2.05 -7.17
C GLY A 72 -8.92 1.13 -6.17
N MET A 73 -7.63 0.90 -6.39
CA MET A 73 -6.81 -0.05 -5.61
C MET A 73 -6.69 0.34 -4.14
N MET A 74 -6.67 1.64 -3.86
CA MET A 74 -6.54 2.19 -2.52
C MET A 74 -7.88 2.44 -1.83
N GLN A 75 -9.01 2.03 -2.45
CA GLN A 75 -10.38 2.15 -1.94
C GLN A 75 -10.72 3.56 -1.43
N LEU A 76 -10.45 4.56 -2.27
CA LEU A 76 -10.65 5.96 -1.92
C LEU A 76 -12.14 6.30 -1.84
N VAL A 77 -12.52 7.06 -0.81
CA VAL A 77 -13.85 7.65 -0.69
C VAL A 77 -13.84 9.10 -1.17
N ARG A 78 -14.97 9.60 -1.69
CA ARG A 78 -15.05 10.96 -2.23
C ARG A 78 -14.60 12.06 -1.27
N PRO A 79 -14.93 12.01 0.04
CA PRO A 79 -14.40 12.98 1.01
C PRO A 79 -12.87 12.98 1.10
N SER A 80 -12.24 11.79 1.15
CA SER A 80 -10.77 11.68 1.15
C SER A 80 -10.16 12.28 -0.12
N ILE A 81 -10.74 11.98 -1.30
CA ILE A 81 -10.25 12.54 -2.57
C ILE A 81 -10.28 14.08 -2.53
N ARG A 82 -11.40 14.68 -2.11
CA ARG A 82 -11.53 16.15 -2.02
C ARG A 82 -10.52 16.76 -1.03
N TYR A 83 -10.26 16.06 0.06
CA TYR A 83 -9.39 16.55 1.12
C TYR A 83 -7.90 16.41 0.76
N TYR A 84 -7.50 15.28 0.16
CA TYR A 84 -6.10 15.02 -0.16
C TYR A 84 -5.69 15.52 -1.56
N ASP A 85 -6.64 15.73 -2.46
CA ASP A 85 -6.41 16.30 -3.79
C ASP A 85 -7.43 17.40 -4.13
N PRO A 86 -7.48 18.51 -3.35
CA PRO A 86 -8.46 19.58 -3.53
C PRO A 86 -8.32 20.28 -4.90
N LYS A 87 -7.12 20.29 -5.47
CA LYS A 87 -6.84 20.88 -6.79
C LYS A 87 -7.11 19.91 -7.96
N ARG A 88 -7.55 18.69 -7.67
CA ARG A 88 -7.82 17.64 -8.67
C ARG A 88 -6.64 17.38 -9.63
N VAL A 89 -5.43 17.35 -9.09
CA VAL A 89 -4.20 17.07 -9.83
C VAL A 89 -4.16 15.63 -10.34
N TYR A 90 -4.77 14.71 -9.59
CA TYR A 90 -4.75 13.29 -9.86
C TYR A 90 -6.14 12.78 -10.28
N ASN A 91 -6.19 11.93 -11.30
CA ASN A 91 -7.42 11.21 -11.64
C ASN A 91 -7.55 9.93 -10.79
N PRO A 92 -8.51 9.85 -9.84
CA PRO A 92 -8.65 8.70 -8.93
C PRO A 92 -9.05 7.40 -9.64
N TYR A 93 -9.49 7.46 -10.89
CA TYR A 93 -9.86 6.31 -11.71
C TYR A 93 -8.70 5.72 -12.53
N THR A 94 -7.51 6.29 -12.44
CA THR A 94 -6.29 5.74 -13.02
C THR A 94 -5.43 5.07 -11.94
N VAL A 95 -4.58 4.11 -12.34
CA VAL A 95 -3.65 3.44 -11.42
C VAL A 95 -2.78 4.46 -10.70
N ASP A 96 -2.13 5.35 -11.44
CA ASP A 96 -1.20 6.33 -10.86
C ASP A 96 -1.90 7.35 -9.95
N GLY A 97 -3.01 7.93 -10.42
CA GLY A 97 -3.76 8.91 -9.63
C GLY A 97 -4.38 8.32 -8.37
N ASN A 98 -4.88 7.09 -8.43
CA ASN A 98 -5.42 6.39 -7.27
C ASN A 98 -4.35 6.12 -6.22
N ILE A 99 -3.21 5.56 -6.63
CA ILE A 99 -2.08 5.30 -5.74
C ILE A 99 -1.52 6.62 -5.19
N ALA A 100 -1.43 7.68 -6.01
CA ALA A 100 -0.95 8.99 -5.56
C ALA A 100 -1.79 9.56 -4.41
N ILE A 101 -3.13 9.62 -4.58
CA ILE A 101 -4.04 10.16 -3.56
C ILE A 101 -3.98 9.32 -2.28
N GLY A 102 -4.06 7.98 -2.39
CA GLY A 102 -3.99 7.09 -1.23
C GLY A 102 -2.64 7.17 -0.51
N THR A 103 -1.54 7.29 -1.26
CA THR A 103 -0.20 7.45 -0.66
C THR A 103 -0.05 8.79 0.05
N LYS A 104 -0.64 9.86 -0.49
CA LYS A 104 -0.67 11.18 0.17
C LYS A 104 -1.43 11.12 1.50
N GLU A 105 -2.54 10.40 1.54
CA GLU A 105 -3.29 10.12 2.76
C GLU A 105 -2.44 9.35 3.78
N LEU A 106 -1.81 8.25 3.38
CA LEU A 106 -0.89 7.47 4.22
C LEU A 106 0.26 8.33 4.77
N SER A 107 0.88 9.16 3.91
CA SER A 107 1.97 10.08 4.30
C SER A 107 1.54 11.04 5.41
N ARG A 108 0.34 11.60 5.31
CA ARG A 108 -0.19 12.52 6.33
C ARG A 108 -0.42 11.82 7.66
N HIS A 109 -1.01 10.64 7.65
CA HIS A 109 -1.19 9.85 8.87
C HIS A 109 0.15 9.42 9.46
N LEU A 110 1.09 8.99 8.62
CA LEU A 110 2.44 8.63 9.06
C LEU A 110 3.13 9.81 9.76
N LYS A 111 3.13 10.99 9.15
CA LYS A 111 3.69 12.22 9.75
C LYS A 111 3.02 12.57 11.08
N ARG A 112 1.70 12.40 11.20
CA ARG A 112 0.96 12.65 12.43
C ARG A 112 1.44 11.78 13.57
N TYR A 113 1.63 10.49 13.34
CA TYR A 113 1.99 9.52 14.39
C TYR A 113 3.50 9.41 14.62
N SER A 114 4.34 9.83 13.67
CA SER A 114 5.80 9.86 13.84
C SER A 114 6.34 11.03 14.66
N ARG A 115 5.50 12.01 15.02
CA ARG A 115 5.89 13.16 15.84
C ARG A 115 6.19 12.81 17.31
N GLY A 116 5.70 11.66 17.79
CA GLY A 116 5.96 11.15 19.14
C GLY A 116 7.08 10.11 19.16
N LYS A 117 7.61 9.81 20.36
CA LYS A 117 8.61 8.74 20.58
C LYS A 117 7.95 7.33 20.60
N LEU A 118 7.06 7.05 19.67
CA LEU A 118 6.39 5.75 19.58
C LEU A 118 7.25 4.74 18.81
N PRO A 119 7.25 3.44 19.18
CA PRO A 119 7.86 2.40 18.37
C PRO A 119 7.27 2.36 16.96
N ASN A 120 8.10 2.11 15.94
CA ASN A 120 7.69 2.09 14.53
C ASN A 120 6.43 1.23 14.28
N ARG A 121 6.33 0.07 14.93
CA ARG A 121 5.16 -0.81 14.81
C ARG A 121 3.87 -0.13 15.28
N THR A 122 3.93 0.66 16.34
CA THR A 122 2.78 1.43 16.85
C THR A 122 2.42 2.57 15.91
N VAL A 123 3.41 3.25 15.33
CA VAL A 123 3.21 4.31 14.33
C VAL A 123 2.46 3.76 13.12
N TYR A 124 2.92 2.66 12.52
CA TYR A 124 2.26 2.04 11.38
C TYR A 124 0.86 1.52 11.73
N ARG A 125 0.69 0.90 12.89
CA ARG A 125 -0.63 0.44 13.34
C ARG A 125 -1.64 1.59 13.44
N ASN A 126 -1.24 2.71 14.03
CA ASN A 126 -2.10 3.89 14.15
C ASN A 126 -2.38 4.55 12.79
N MET A 127 -1.39 4.61 11.92
CA MET A 127 -1.55 5.07 10.54
C MET A 127 -2.63 4.24 9.81
N TYR A 128 -2.53 2.92 9.83
CA TYR A 128 -3.49 2.03 9.18
C TYR A 128 -4.90 2.13 9.78
N ARG A 129 -4.99 2.29 11.10
CA ARG A 129 -6.29 2.54 11.77
C ARG A 129 -6.95 3.81 11.27
N SER A 130 -6.17 4.87 11.09
CA SER A 130 -6.69 6.15 10.59
C SER A 130 -7.07 6.09 9.13
N TYR A 131 -6.31 5.37 8.31
CA TYR A 131 -6.61 5.18 6.89
C TYR A 131 -7.95 4.50 6.68
N ASN A 132 -8.24 3.43 7.39
CA ASN A 132 -9.50 2.69 7.27
C ASN A 132 -10.73 3.43 7.80
N GLY A 133 -10.57 4.44 8.64
CA GLY A 133 -11.66 5.31 9.12
C GLY A 133 -12.71 4.67 10.04
N SER A 134 -12.76 3.35 10.22
CA SER A 134 -13.83 2.67 10.95
C SER A 134 -13.47 2.28 12.40
N TYR A 135 -14.49 2.09 13.24
CA TYR A 135 -14.34 1.62 14.62
C TYR A 135 -13.86 0.15 14.73
N MET A 136 -14.09 -0.67 13.72
CA MET A 136 -13.57 -2.06 13.59
C MET A 136 -12.06 -2.15 13.26
N LYS A 137 -11.30 -1.19 13.71
CA LYS A 137 -9.99 -0.72 13.27
C LYS A 137 -8.83 -1.65 13.56
N ASN A 138 -8.95 -2.50 14.59
CA ASN A 138 -7.83 -3.35 14.98
C ASN A 138 -7.57 -4.46 13.97
N ARG A 139 -8.61 -5.09 13.43
CA ARG A 139 -8.50 -6.18 12.45
C ARG A 139 -7.81 -5.73 11.17
N TYR A 140 -8.22 -4.59 10.63
CA TYR A 140 -7.62 -4.00 9.43
C TYR A 140 -6.15 -3.64 9.65
N SER A 141 -5.84 -2.89 10.70
CA SER A 141 -4.47 -2.44 10.96
C SER A 141 -3.52 -3.59 11.26
N VAL A 142 -3.98 -4.63 11.96
CA VAL A 142 -3.18 -5.84 12.20
C VAL A 142 -2.94 -6.60 10.90
N LYS A 143 -3.98 -6.76 10.07
CA LYS A 143 -3.89 -7.42 8.77
C LYS A 143 -2.88 -6.72 7.87
N THR A 144 -3.00 -5.39 7.70
CA THR A 144 -2.13 -4.62 6.82
C THR A 144 -0.68 -4.60 7.32
N LEU A 145 -0.48 -4.45 8.63
CA LEU A 145 0.85 -4.52 9.24
C LEU A 145 1.49 -5.90 9.08
N LEU A 146 0.71 -6.97 9.15
CA LEU A 146 1.19 -8.33 8.95
C LEU A 146 1.66 -8.53 7.49
N VAL A 147 0.90 -8.04 6.51
CA VAL A 147 1.29 -8.09 5.09
C VAL A 147 2.57 -7.31 4.86
N GLN A 148 2.66 -6.08 5.37
CA GLN A 148 3.86 -5.26 5.30
C GLN A 148 5.07 -5.99 5.87
N THR A 149 4.97 -6.50 7.11
CA THR A 149 6.07 -7.23 7.77
C THR A 149 6.50 -8.46 6.97
N ARG A 150 5.58 -9.15 6.32
CA ARG A 150 5.89 -10.31 5.47
C ARG A 150 6.60 -9.89 4.19
N LEU A 151 6.18 -8.79 3.57
CA LEU A 151 6.87 -8.22 2.41
C LEU A 151 8.29 -7.78 2.78
N GLU A 152 8.51 -7.24 3.96
CA GLU A 152 9.83 -6.84 4.45
C GLU A 152 10.75 -8.04 4.69
N ARG A 153 10.27 -9.08 5.36
CA ARG A 153 11.09 -10.15 5.96
C ARG A 153 11.12 -11.46 5.19
N LEU A 154 10.08 -11.79 4.41
CA LEU A 154 9.98 -13.08 3.74
C LEU A 154 10.48 -13.01 2.30
N SER A 155 11.07 -14.13 1.83
CA SER A 155 11.27 -14.33 0.40
C SER A 155 9.94 -14.49 -0.34
N ILE A 156 9.92 -14.26 -1.64
CA ILE A 156 8.72 -14.44 -2.47
C ILE A 156 8.22 -15.89 -2.43
N ASN A 157 9.11 -16.88 -2.37
CA ASN A 157 8.72 -18.28 -2.26
C ASN A 157 8.02 -18.57 -0.94
N ALA A 158 8.49 -18.00 0.17
CA ALA A 158 7.83 -18.12 1.47
C ALA A 158 6.46 -17.42 1.50
N ILE A 159 6.31 -16.28 0.84
CA ILE A 159 5.02 -15.60 0.67
C ILE A 159 4.06 -16.48 -0.16
N LYS A 160 4.54 -17.05 -1.28
CA LYS A 160 3.76 -17.96 -2.13
C LYS A 160 3.24 -19.17 -1.38
N SER A 161 4.09 -19.83 -0.57
CA SER A 161 3.69 -20.95 0.26
C SER A 161 2.57 -20.60 1.26
N LYS A 162 2.65 -19.39 1.86
CA LYS A 162 1.63 -18.91 2.80
C LYS A 162 0.31 -18.51 2.13
N LEU A 163 0.35 -17.97 0.91
CA LEU A 163 -0.87 -17.69 0.14
C LEU A 163 -1.61 -18.95 -0.27
N LYS A 164 -0.91 -20.06 -0.57
CA LYS A 164 -1.52 -21.35 -0.88
C LYS A 164 -2.26 -21.99 0.32
N LYS A 165 -1.86 -21.68 1.55
CA LYS A 165 -2.47 -22.18 2.79
C LYS A 165 -3.71 -21.40 3.24
N GLY A 166 -4.23 -20.52 2.40
CA GLY A 166 -5.36 -19.63 2.69
C GLY A 166 -4.96 -18.16 2.82
N PRO A 167 -5.91 -17.27 3.09
CA PRO A 167 -5.61 -15.85 3.24
C PRO A 167 -4.49 -15.64 4.25
N ILE A 168 -3.57 -14.73 3.94
CA ILE A 168 -2.36 -14.43 4.75
C ILE A 168 -2.67 -14.07 6.23
N TRP A 169 -3.92 -13.94 6.58
CA TRP A 169 -4.46 -13.49 7.88
C TRP A 169 -5.40 -14.45 8.61
N ARG A 170 -5.42 -15.71 8.25
CA ARG A 170 -6.00 -16.75 9.11
C ARG A 170 -4.98 -17.28 10.09
#